data_00624a3eb1d6fa996f01f70b9cc3419a
#
_entry.id   00624a3eb1d6fa996f01f70b9cc3419a
#
_cell.length_a   1.000
_cell.length_b   1.000
_cell.length_c   1.000
_cell.angle_alpha   90.00
_cell.angle_beta   90.00
_cell.angle_gamma   90.00
#
_symmetry.space_group_name_H-M   'P 1'
#
loop_
_entity.id
_entity.type
_entity.pdbx_description
1 polymer ?
#
loop_
_entity_poly.entity_id
_entity_poly.type
_entity_poly.pdbx_seq_one_letter_code
_entity_poly.pdbx_strand_id
1 'polypeptide(L)'
;MAPDVAPIFQAEYRALRPRAPMPPIHVRFRRFTSLNTTIRLREGEIFASLSDLLEGAPESVLHSIAHILLAKLYRKPINRAHNLRYKRFASSAAVTRQTDLIRTARGTKRFFGPEGRYYHLDEVFDALNSRFFGGLLGRPDLTWSEHQAKRSLGHYDAAH
;
A
#
# COMPACT_ATOMS: atom_id res chain seq x y z
N MET A 1 1.36 -22.67 -7.03
CA MET A 1 0.59 -22.80 -5.78
C MET A 1 1.17 -21.80 -4.79
N ALA A 2 0.35 -20.90 -4.26
CA ALA A 2 0.80 -19.93 -3.26
C ALA A 2 1.28 -20.67 -1.99
N PRO A 3 2.36 -20.22 -1.34
CA PRO A 3 2.84 -20.84 -0.11
C PRO A 3 1.78 -20.69 1.01
N ASP A 4 1.62 -21.74 1.81
CA ASP A 4 0.79 -21.64 3.01
C ASP A 4 1.56 -20.88 4.09
N VAL A 5 1.12 -19.65 4.33
CA VAL A 5 1.75 -18.73 5.29
C VAL A 5 1.04 -18.74 6.65
N ALA A 6 -0.06 -19.47 6.78
CA ALA A 6 -0.80 -19.56 8.05
C ALA A 6 0.06 -20.07 9.22
N PRO A 7 0.94 -21.08 9.06
CA PRO A 7 1.84 -21.54 10.13
C PRO A 7 2.77 -20.43 10.65
N ILE A 8 3.25 -19.55 9.77
CA ILE A 8 4.11 -18.42 10.15
C ILE A 8 3.33 -17.44 11.05
N PHE A 9 2.10 -17.10 10.68
CA PHE A 9 1.24 -16.25 11.50
C PHE A 9 0.90 -16.89 12.85
N GLN A 10 0.68 -18.21 12.89
CA GLN A 10 0.46 -18.95 14.12
C GLN A 10 1.68 -18.91 15.06
N ALA A 11 2.89 -19.11 14.51
CA ALA A 11 4.13 -19.03 15.28
C ALA A 11 4.32 -17.62 15.88
N GLU A 12 4.14 -16.57 15.09
CA GLU A 12 4.24 -15.19 15.56
C GLU A 12 3.14 -14.82 16.56
N TYR A 13 1.93 -15.34 16.39
CA TYR A 13 0.85 -15.17 17.37
C TYR A 13 1.22 -15.76 18.74
N ARG A 14 1.75 -16.99 18.75
CA ARG A 14 2.20 -17.64 20.01
C ARG A 14 3.33 -16.87 20.68
N ALA A 15 4.27 -16.34 19.89
CA ALA A 15 5.35 -15.51 20.43
C ALA A 15 4.84 -14.21 21.04
N LEU A 16 3.86 -13.55 20.44
CA LEU A 16 3.28 -12.30 20.93
C LEU A 16 2.27 -12.50 22.09
N ARG A 17 1.57 -13.63 22.10
CA ARG A 17 0.50 -13.93 23.06
C ARG A 17 0.55 -15.37 23.57
N PRO A 18 1.60 -15.76 24.30
CA PRO A 18 1.83 -17.17 24.68
C PRO A 18 0.77 -17.76 25.58
N ARG A 19 0.02 -16.93 26.32
CA ARG A 19 -1.04 -17.38 27.24
C ARG A 19 -2.46 -17.24 26.67
N ALA A 20 -2.61 -16.71 25.47
CA ALA A 20 -3.92 -16.52 24.86
C ALA A 20 -4.29 -17.75 24.00
N PRO A 21 -5.58 -18.13 23.93
CA PRO A 21 -6.03 -19.15 23.01
C PRO A 21 -5.73 -18.74 21.56
N MET A 22 -5.35 -19.73 20.72
CA MET A 22 -5.08 -19.51 19.31
C MET A 22 -6.40 -19.38 18.54
N PRO A 23 -6.68 -18.22 17.94
CA PRO A 23 -7.84 -18.11 17.06
C PRO A 23 -7.55 -18.78 15.71
N PRO A 24 -8.57 -19.15 14.94
CA PRO A 24 -8.38 -19.49 13.54
C PRO A 24 -7.72 -18.31 12.79
N ILE A 25 -6.70 -18.61 11.99
CA ILE A 25 -5.95 -17.59 11.23
C ILE A 25 -6.03 -17.95 9.75
N HIS A 26 -6.65 -17.06 8.98
CA HIS A 26 -6.81 -17.17 7.54
C HIS A 26 -5.88 -16.17 6.86
N VAL A 27 -4.93 -16.66 6.06
CA VAL A 27 -4.02 -15.81 5.30
C VAL A 27 -4.24 -16.07 3.81
N ARG A 28 -4.36 -15.00 3.03
CA ARG A 28 -4.49 -15.11 1.58
C ARG A 28 -3.67 -14.03 0.86
N PHE A 29 -3.13 -14.40 -0.28
CA PHE A 29 -2.54 -13.44 -1.20
C PHE A 29 -3.62 -12.80 -2.06
N ARG A 30 -3.48 -11.51 -2.32
CA ARG A 30 -4.38 -10.73 -3.16
C ARG A 30 -3.60 -9.88 -4.15
N ARG A 31 -4.17 -9.67 -5.31
CA ARG A 31 -3.64 -8.77 -6.34
C ARG A 31 -3.85 -7.33 -5.90
N PHE A 32 -2.79 -6.72 -5.37
CA PHE A 32 -2.72 -5.29 -5.09
C PHE A 32 -1.88 -4.57 -6.13
N THR A 33 -1.99 -3.24 -6.18
CA THR A 33 -1.14 -2.38 -7.02
C THR A 33 0.18 -2.01 -6.33
N SER A 34 0.38 -2.44 -5.09
CA SER A 34 1.56 -2.16 -4.26
C SER A 34 1.77 -3.26 -3.22
N LEU A 35 2.86 -3.17 -2.44
CA LEU A 35 3.13 -4.02 -1.27
C LEU A 35 2.13 -3.76 -0.13
N ASN A 36 0.85 -3.92 -0.40
CA ASN A 36 -0.17 -3.69 0.61
C ASN A 36 -0.43 -4.95 1.44
N THR A 37 -0.68 -4.76 2.73
CA THR A 37 -1.03 -5.82 3.67
C THR A 37 -2.14 -5.34 4.59
N THR A 38 -3.09 -6.20 4.88
CA THR A 38 -4.19 -5.89 5.81
C THR A 38 -4.41 -7.03 6.78
N ILE A 39 -4.83 -6.72 8.00
CA ILE A 39 -5.23 -7.69 9.00
C ILE A 39 -6.50 -7.23 9.71
N ARG A 40 -7.40 -8.14 9.99
CA ARG A 40 -8.66 -7.86 10.68
C ARG A 40 -9.02 -9.02 11.60
N LEU A 41 -9.60 -8.69 12.76
CA LEU A 41 -10.24 -9.64 13.66
C LEU A 41 -11.75 -9.53 13.45
N ARG A 42 -12.40 -10.63 13.11
CA ARG A 42 -13.85 -10.73 12.95
C ARG A 42 -14.34 -12.01 13.58
N GLU A 43 -15.38 -11.93 14.42
CA GLU A 43 -16.03 -13.08 15.04
C GLU A 43 -15.05 -14.04 15.74
N GLY A 44 -13.96 -13.50 16.31
CA GLY A 44 -12.94 -14.31 16.96
C GLY A 44 -11.89 -14.93 16.02
N GLU A 45 -11.98 -14.70 14.72
CA GLU A 45 -11.05 -15.21 13.72
C GLU A 45 -10.18 -14.08 13.12
N ILE A 46 -8.95 -14.40 12.78
CA ILE A 46 -8.01 -13.46 12.16
C ILE A 46 -7.98 -13.67 10.64
N PHE A 47 -8.21 -12.59 9.91
CA PHE A 47 -8.11 -12.56 8.44
C PHE A 47 -6.98 -11.63 8.02
N ALA A 48 -5.94 -12.17 7.42
CA ALA A 48 -4.84 -11.42 6.83
C ALA A 48 -4.88 -11.51 5.30
N SER A 49 -4.64 -10.37 4.64
CA SER A 49 -4.45 -10.34 3.19
C SER A 49 -3.10 -9.70 2.89
N LEU A 50 -2.29 -10.38 2.12
CA LEU A 50 -0.96 -9.98 1.70
C LEU A 50 -0.97 -9.71 0.19
N SER A 51 -0.13 -8.79 -0.26
CA SER A 51 0.09 -8.62 -1.70
C SER A 51 0.68 -9.88 -2.31
N ASP A 52 0.23 -10.26 -3.50
CA ASP A 52 0.80 -11.35 -4.32
C ASP A 52 2.29 -11.12 -4.65
N LEU A 53 2.76 -9.87 -4.60
CA LEU A 53 4.19 -9.53 -4.67
C LEU A 53 5.03 -10.17 -3.55
N LEU A 54 4.40 -10.60 -2.48
CA LEU A 54 5.04 -11.22 -1.32
C LEU A 54 5.05 -12.75 -1.40
N GLU A 55 4.46 -13.38 -2.42
CA GLU A 55 4.47 -14.84 -2.58
C GLU A 55 5.87 -15.43 -2.68
N GLY A 56 6.80 -14.69 -3.33
CA GLY A 56 8.20 -15.06 -3.45
C GLY A 56 9.12 -14.46 -2.38
N ALA A 57 8.58 -13.82 -1.34
CA ALA A 57 9.39 -13.21 -0.30
C ALA A 57 10.08 -14.27 0.58
N PRO A 58 11.32 -14.00 1.06
CA PRO A 58 11.98 -14.88 2.01
C PRO A 58 11.12 -15.12 3.25
N GLU A 59 11.15 -16.33 3.79
CA GLU A 59 10.38 -16.72 4.99
C GLU A 59 10.61 -15.75 6.17
N SER A 60 11.85 -15.32 6.37
CA SER A 60 12.19 -14.33 7.40
C SER A 60 11.47 -12.98 7.23
N VAL A 61 11.15 -12.59 5.99
CA VAL A 61 10.36 -11.39 5.69
C VAL A 61 8.89 -11.65 5.98
N LEU A 62 8.36 -12.82 5.63
CA LEU A 62 6.98 -13.21 5.95
C LEU A 62 6.76 -13.27 7.47
N HIS A 63 7.72 -13.80 8.25
CA HIS A 63 7.71 -13.70 9.71
C HIS A 63 7.66 -12.25 10.19
N SER A 64 8.44 -11.36 9.58
CA SER A 64 8.45 -9.94 9.96
C SER A 64 7.11 -9.26 9.67
N ILE A 65 6.49 -9.58 8.54
CA ILE A 65 5.16 -9.07 8.18
C ILE A 65 4.11 -9.58 9.17
N ALA A 66 4.10 -10.88 9.46
CA ALA A 66 3.18 -11.49 10.43
C ALA A 66 3.31 -10.82 11.81
N HIS A 67 4.56 -10.65 12.30
CA HIS A 67 4.83 -9.95 13.56
C HIS A 67 4.27 -8.53 13.56
N ILE A 68 4.59 -7.73 12.53
CA ILE A 68 4.14 -6.33 12.43
C ILE A 68 2.61 -6.24 12.40
N LEU A 69 1.95 -7.08 11.63
CA LEU A 69 0.50 -7.08 11.50
C LEU A 69 -0.20 -7.50 12.80
N LEU A 70 0.25 -8.58 13.43
CA LEU A 70 -0.29 -9.06 14.70
C LEU A 70 -0.02 -8.08 15.84
N ALA A 71 1.19 -7.49 15.92
CA ALA A 71 1.52 -6.48 16.90
C ALA A 71 0.59 -5.26 16.78
N LYS A 72 0.33 -4.79 15.56
CA LYS A 72 -0.64 -3.70 15.31
C LYS A 72 -2.06 -4.08 15.71
N LEU A 73 -2.52 -5.27 15.33
CA LEU A 73 -3.87 -5.75 15.65
C LEU A 73 -4.13 -5.77 17.16
N TYR A 74 -3.14 -6.22 17.94
CA TYR A 74 -3.23 -6.33 19.40
C TYR A 74 -2.60 -5.16 20.16
N ARG A 75 -2.24 -4.06 19.47
CA ARG A 75 -1.62 -2.86 20.05
C ARG A 75 -0.39 -3.17 20.89
N LYS A 76 0.43 -4.11 20.41
CA LYS A 76 1.72 -4.47 21.03
C LYS A 76 2.87 -3.69 20.35
N PRO A 77 3.99 -3.47 21.07
CA PRO A 77 5.15 -2.86 20.46
C PRO A 77 5.71 -3.74 19.33
N ILE A 78 6.08 -3.11 18.21
CA ILE A 78 6.69 -3.79 17.09
C ILE A 78 8.19 -3.92 17.37
N ASN A 79 8.71 -5.13 17.29
CA ASN A 79 10.14 -5.36 17.40
C ASN A 79 10.89 -4.68 16.24
N ARG A 80 11.90 -3.87 16.60
CA ARG A 80 12.69 -3.09 15.64
C ARG A 80 13.35 -3.96 14.56
N ALA A 81 13.80 -5.17 14.91
CA ALA A 81 14.44 -6.09 13.95
C ALA A 81 13.48 -6.50 12.82
N HIS A 82 12.22 -6.81 13.15
CA HIS A 82 11.21 -7.13 12.14
C HIS A 82 10.89 -5.93 11.24
N ASN A 83 10.78 -4.74 11.83
CA ASN A 83 10.52 -3.52 11.07
C ASN A 83 11.67 -3.20 10.09
N LEU A 84 12.92 -3.30 10.53
CA LEU A 84 14.10 -3.09 9.68
C LEU A 84 14.20 -4.12 8.56
N ARG A 85 13.95 -5.40 8.84
CA ARG A 85 13.98 -6.47 7.84
C ARG A 85 12.94 -6.25 6.75
N TYR A 86 11.72 -5.94 7.14
CA TYR A 86 10.66 -5.62 6.17
C TYR A 86 11.00 -4.38 5.34
N LYS A 87 11.46 -3.30 5.97
CA LYS A 87 11.86 -2.09 5.25
C LYS A 87 12.97 -2.34 4.23
N ARG A 88 14.01 -3.09 4.59
CA ARG A 88 15.09 -3.45 3.67
C ARG A 88 14.58 -4.24 2.46
N PHE A 89 13.70 -5.20 2.69
CA PHE A 89 13.08 -5.97 1.62
C PHE A 89 12.24 -5.06 0.71
N ALA A 90 11.34 -4.28 1.28
CA ALA A 90 10.44 -3.38 0.53
C ALA A 90 11.19 -2.32 -0.28
N SER A 91 12.35 -1.84 0.20
CA SER A 91 13.19 -0.85 -0.48
C SER A 91 14.24 -1.46 -1.41
N SER A 92 14.29 -2.79 -1.55
CA SER A 92 15.23 -3.42 -2.47
C SER A 92 14.92 -3.07 -3.92
N ALA A 93 15.96 -2.89 -4.75
CA ALA A 93 15.80 -2.49 -6.14
C ALA A 93 14.94 -3.46 -6.97
N ALA A 94 14.99 -4.76 -6.65
CA ALA A 94 14.17 -5.78 -7.31
C ALA A 94 12.68 -5.60 -6.99
N VAL A 95 12.33 -5.43 -5.70
CA VAL A 95 10.96 -5.25 -5.24
C VAL A 95 10.38 -3.92 -5.72
N THR A 96 11.18 -2.84 -5.69
CA THR A 96 10.77 -1.52 -6.18
C THR A 96 10.43 -1.60 -7.67
N ARG A 97 11.31 -2.16 -8.50
CA ARG A 97 11.04 -2.34 -9.94
C ARG A 97 9.80 -3.18 -10.21
N GLN A 98 9.62 -4.28 -9.48
CA GLN A 98 8.45 -5.14 -9.63
C GLN A 98 7.16 -4.41 -9.22
N THR A 99 7.21 -3.62 -8.15
CA THR A 99 6.08 -2.80 -7.69
C THR A 99 5.71 -1.73 -8.72
N ASP A 100 6.69 -1.07 -9.33
CA ASP A 100 6.46 -0.05 -10.36
C ASP A 100 5.85 -0.65 -11.63
N LEU A 101 6.36 -1.80 -12.09
CA LEU A 101 5.78 -2.54 -13.22
C LEU A 101 4.31 -2.92 -12.96
N ILE A 102 4.01 -3.40 -11.76
CA ILE A 102 2.65 -3.80 -11.40
C ILE A 102 1.75 -2.58 -11.23
N ARG A 103 2.24 -1.48 -10.68
CA ARG A 103 1.51 -0.22 -10.59
C ARG A 103 1.15 0.29 -11.99
N THR A 104 2.07 0.24 -12.93
CA THR A 104 1.82 0.61 -14.33
C THR A 104 0.81 -0.33 -14.99
N ALA A 105 0.91 -1.64 -14.77
CA ALA A 105 0.05 -2.64 -15.40
C ALA A 105 -1.36 -2.74 -14.77
N ARG A 106 -1.48 -2.55 -13.45
CA ARG A 106 -2.73 -2.71 -12.68
C ARG A 106 -3.35 -1.40 -12.22
N GLY A 107 -2.58 -0.30 -12.24
CA GLY A 107 -3.04 1.04 -11.89
C GLY A 107 -3.94 1.57 -12.99
N THR A 108 -5.23 1.58 -12.75
CA THR A 108 -6.20 2.26 -13.62
C THR A 108 -6.32 3.72 -13.19
N LYS A 109 -5.35 4.55 -13.52
CA LYS A 109 -5.58 5.98 -13.50
C LYS A 109 -6.43 6.32 -14.72
N ARG A 110 -7.68 6.63 -14.51
CA ARG A 110 -8.54 7.17 -15.56
C ARG A 110 -8.24 8.65 -15.68
N PHE A 111 -7.69 9.04 -16.81
CA PHE A 111 -7.54 10.43 -17.21
C PHE A 111 -8.85 10.88 -17.85
N PHE A 112 -9.54 11.82 -17.19
CA PHE A 112 -10.76 12.45 -17.74
C PHE A 112 -10.44 13.75 -18.48
N GLY A 113 -9.17 14.19 -18.44
CA GLY A 113 -8.72 15.41 -19.03
C GLY A 113 -8.89 16.63 -18.12
N PRO A 114 -8.37 17.80 -18.58
CA PRO A 114 -8.43 19.05 -17.84
C PRO A 114 -9.78 19.78 -17.95
N GLU A 115 -10.66 19.37 -18.87
CA GLU A 115 -11.95 20.03 -19.07
C GLU A 115 -12.92 19.71 -17.92
N GLY A 116 -13.41 20.74 -17.25
CA GLY A 116 -14.40 20.65 -16.20
C GLY A 116 -15.69 21.38 -16.57
N ARG A 117 -16.72 21.22 -15.73
CA ARG A 117 -18.01 21.88 -15.96
C ARG A 117 -17.93 23.42 -15.93
N TYR A 118 -17.05 23.96 -15.12
CA TYR A 118 -16.92 25.41 -14.89
C TYR A 118 -15.52 25.94 -15.19
N TYR A 119 -14.50 25.11 -15.09
CA TYR A 119 -13.10 25.51 -15.23
C TYR A 119 -12.34 24.50 -16.08
N HIS A 120 -11.40 25.04 -16.86
CA HIS A 120 -10.39 24.24 -17.56
C HIS A 120 -9.09 24.27 -16.75
N LEU A 121 -8.61 23.10 -16.29
CA LEU A 121 -7.46 23.04 -15.37
C LEU A 121 -6.17 23.60 -15.97
N ASP A 122 -5.95 23.42 -17.27
CA ASP A 122 -4.75 23.97 -17.94
C ASP A 122 -4.77 25.51 -17.93
N GLU A 123 -5.91 26.13 -18.15
CA GLU A 123 -6.06 27.60 -18.10
C GLU A 123 -5.82 28.12 -16.69
N VAL A 124 -6.36 27.42 -15.68
CA VAL A 124 -6.13 27.78 -14.27
C VAL A 124 -4.65 27.61 -13.92
N PHE A 125 -4.01 26.52 -14.36
CA PHE A 125 -2.59 26.31 -14.14
C PHE A 125 -1.74 27.42 -14.78
N ASP A 126 -2.00 27.74 -16.04
CA ASP A 126 -1.23 28.76 -16.77
C ASP A 126 -1.38 30.16 -16.14
N ALA A 127 -2.58 30.50 -15.70
CA ALA A 127 -2.84 31.76 -15.01
C ALA A 127 -2.07 31.84 -13.66
N LEU A 128 -2.10 30.75 -12.86
CA LEU A 128 -1.36 30.69 -11.61
C LEU A 128 0.15 30.66 -11.81
N ASN A 129 0.61 29.88 -12.79
CA ASN A 129 2.02 29.78 -13.13
C ASN A 129 2.58 31.14 -13.56
N SER A 130 1.90 31.86 -14.43
CA SER A 130 2.28 33.21 -14.85
C SER A 130 2.28 34.20 -13.69
N ARG A 131 1.27 34.16 -12.85
CA ARG A 131 1.09 35.12 -11.75
C ARG A 131 2.09 34.93 -10.60
N PHE A 132 2.39 33.69 -10.22
CA PHE A 132 3.16 33.38 -9.02
C PHE A 132 4.54 32.81 -9.29
N PHE A 133 4.77 32.23 -10.46
CA PHE A 133 6.00 31.52 -10.81
C PHE A 133 6.66 32.04 -12.09
N GLY A 134 6.17 33.17 -12.63
CA GLY A 134 6.75 33.77 -13.84
C GLY A 134 6.70 32.89 -15.09
N GLY A 135 5.79 31.89 -15.12
CA GLY A 135 5.69 30.92 -16.23
C GLY A 135 6.78 29.84 -16.22
N LEU A 136 7.56 29.71 -15.14
CA LEU A 136 8.73 28.82 -15.09
C LEU A 136 8.40 27.35 -14.84
N LEU A 137 7.21 27.04 -14.37
CA LEU A 137 6.83 25.65 -14.11
C LEU A 137 6.40 24.94 -15.38
N GLY A 138 6.91 23.74 -15.59
CA GLY A 138 6.40 22.84 -16.63
C GLY A 138 4.98 22.41 -16.32
N ARG A 139 4.12 22.34 -17.34
CA ARG A 139 2.73 21.91 -17.15
C ARG A 139 2.68 20.42 -16.83
N PRO A 140 2.10 20.03 -15.68
CA PRO A 140 1.84 18.63 -15.37
C PRO A 140 0.61 18.12 -16.13
N ASP A 141 0.42 16.81 -16.21
CA ASP A 141 -0.82 16.22 -16.69
C ASP A 141 -1.94 16.44 -15.66
N LEU A 142 -2.90 17.29 -16.01
CA LEU A 142 -4.00 17.66 -15.14
C LEU A 142 -5.27 16.90 -15.50
N THR A 143 -5.96 16.38 -14.50
CA THR A 143 -7.24 15.69 -14.70
C THR A 143 -8.18 15.92 -13.52
N TRP A 144 -9.47 15.94 -13.82
CA TRP A 144 -10.50 15.90 -12.79
C TRP A 144 -10.65 14.49 -12.22
N SER A 145 -11.10 14.39 -10.97
CA SER A 145 -11.48 13.10 -10.37
C SER A 145 -12.85 12.65 -10.88
N GLU A 146 -13.03 11.33 -11.06
CA GLU A 146 -14.32 10.75 -11.46
C GLU A 146 -15.45 11.07 -10.48
N HIS A 147 -15.12 11.11 -9.18
CA HIS A 147 -16.08 11.37 -8.12
C HIS A 147 -15.63 12.53 -7.24
N GLN A 148 -16.63 13.27 -6.73
CA GLN A 148 -16.38 14.36 -5.79
C GLN A 148 -15.79 13.80 -4.49
N ALA A 149 -14.57 14.21 -4.17
CA ALA A 149 -13.91 13.84 -2.92
C ALA A 149 -14.39 14.72 -1.76
N LYS A 150 -14.86 14.11 -0.66
CA LYS A 150 -15.34 14.86 0.51
C LYS A 150 -14.22 15.36 1.42
N ARG A 151 -13.02 14.80 1.33
CA ARG A 151 -11.91 15.08 2.26
C ARG A 151 -10.60 15.52 1.58
N SER A 152 -10.53 15.48 0.27
CA SER A 152 -9.34 15.86 -0.49
C SER A 152 -9.74 16.79 -1.62
N LEU A 153 -9.09 17.94 -1.70
CA LEU A 153 -9.30 18.92 -2.79
C LEU A 153 -8.51 18.55 -4.04
N GLY A 154 -7.47 17.73 -3.90
CA GLY A 154 -6.61 17.28 -4.97
C GLY A 154 -5.42 16.51 -4.42
N HIS A 155 -4.67 15.86 -5.28
CA HIS A 155 -3.40 15.23 -4.93
C HIS A 155 -2.41 15.34 -6.10
N TYR A 156 -1.14 15.34 -5.76
CA TYR A 156 -0.04 15.32 -6.71
C TYR A 156 0.65 13.95 -6.66
N ASP A 157 0.98 13.42 -7.84
CA ASP A 157 1.73 12.18 -7.98
C ASP A 157 2.95 12.43 -8.86
N ALA A 158 4.14 12.32 -8.27
CA ALA A 158 5.41 12.57 -8.97
C ALA A 158 5.88 11.39 -9.84
N ALA A 159 5.15 10.27 -9.85
CA ALA A 159 5.56 9.02 -10.52
C ALA A 159 5.07 8.90 -11.96
N HIS A 160 4.84 10.03 -12.64
CA HIS A 160 4.53 10.11 -14.07
C HIS A 160 5.40 11.13 -14.76
#